data_64b5b25f791b5f10579344f57ae03343
#
_entry.id   64b5b25f791b5f10579344f57ae03343
#
_cell.length_a   1.000
_cell.length_b   1.000
_cell.length_c   1.000
_cell.angle_alpha   90.00
_cell.angle_beta   90.00
_cell.angle_gamma   90.00
#
_symmetry.space_group_name_H-M   'P 1'
#
loop_
_entity.id
_entity.type
_entity.pdbx_description
1 polymer ?
#
loop_
_entity_poly.entity_id
_entity_poly.type
_entity_poly.pdbx_seq_one_letter_code
_entity_poly.pdbx_strand_id
1 'polypeptide(L)'
;MTDFSIEKSIEGPVIGLDEVGRGPLAGPVVSCGCLFYSYEKLPDDIKITDSKKHTPKQRQKLFLLFKKLQKDKIMEFHLGFASVQEIDKFNILEATKLSMKRALDKFQNFNSSIIVDGNFSLNYKNIYEKSLVGGDKLSLSIAAASIIAKVHRDRLMSIYDSKFVIYGWKKNSGYGTKQHINAIYKNGITLHHRKTFEPIKSLSKKTSIKLYMQ
;
A
#
# COMPACT_ATOMS: atom_id res chain seq x y z
N MET A 1 -3.91 -21.98 1.59
CA MET A 1 -4.01 -21.28 2.88
C MET A 1 -2.84 -20.33 2.93
N THR A 2 -3.00 -19.10 3.41
CA THR A 2 -1.87 -18.17 3.54
C THR A 2 -1.02 -18.61 4.72
N ASP A 3 0.23 -18.94 4.48
CA ASP A 3 1.17 -19.44 5.49
C ASP A 3 2.61 -18.97 5.19
N PHE A 4 3.60 -19.53 5.87
CA PHE A 4 5.02 -19.23 5.67
C PHE A 4 5.75 -20.24 4.76
N SER A 5 5.06 -21.04 3.98
CA SER A 5 5.70 -22.06 3.13
C SER A 5 6.67 -21.45 2.11
N ILE A 6 6.33 -20.27 1.58
CA ILE A 6 7.18 -19.55 0.63
C ILE A 6 8.42 -19.00 1.34
N GLU A 7 8.25 -18.34 2.48
CA GLU A 7 9.35 -17.77 3.26
C GLU A 7 10.32 -18.87 3.71
N LYS A 8 9.79 -20.01 4.19
CA LYS A 8 10.58 -21.17 4.62
C LYS A 8 11.32 -21.87 3.48
N SER A 9 10.88 -21.71 2.23
CA SER A 9 11.54 -22.27 1.05
C SER A 9 12.74 -21.45 0.55
N ILE A 10 12.96 -20.26 1.13
CA ILE A 10 14.03 -19.33 0.76
C ILE A 10 15.03 -19.27 1.92
N GLU A 11 16.31 -19.37 1.61
CA GLU A 11 17.36 -19.32 2.63
C GLU A 11 17.48 -17.91 3.23
N GLY A 12 17.57 -17.85 4.56
CA GLY A 12 17.73 -16.62 5.32
C GLY A 12 16.42 -15.83 5.55
N PRO A 13 16.53 -14.59 6.04
CA PRO A 13 15.38 -13.74 6.31
C PRO A 13 14.68 -13.32 5.01
N VAL A 14 13.33 -13.28 5.03
CA VAL A 14 12.51 -12.93 3.85
C VAL A 14 11.58 -11.77 4.18
N ILE A 15 11.68 -10.69 3.41
CA ILE A 15 10.78 -9.53 3.51
C ILE A 15 9.67 -9.66 2.46
N GLY A 16 8.42 -9.73 2.91
CA GLY A 16 7.24 -9.65 2.04
C GLY A 16 6.83 -8.20 1.80
N LEU A 17 6.55 -7.86 0.55
CA LEU A 17 6.17 -6.51 0.10
C LEU A 17 4.81 -6.51 -0.57
N ASP A 18 3.97 -5.56 -0.20
CA ASP A 18 2.70 -5.25 -0.87
C ASP A 18 2.43 -3.75 -0.88
N GLU A 19 1.54 -3.31 -1.79
CA GLU A 19 1.12 -1.92 -1.90
C GLU A 19 -0.40 -1.75 -1.87
N VAL A 20 -0.81 -0.53 -1.61
CA VAL A 20 -2.20 -0.08 -1.71
C VAL A 20 -2.26 1.30 -2.36
N GLY A 21 -3.28 1.50 -3.19
CA GLY A 21 -3.54 2.82 -3.76
C GLY A 21 -3.02 3.01 -5.17
N ARG A 22 -2.87 1.95 -5.98
CA ARG A 22 -2.51 2.09 -7.42
C ARG A 22 -3.64 2.66 -8.25
N GLY A 23 -4.87 2.17 -8.08
CA GLY A 23 -6.03 2.54 -8.90
C GLY A 23 -6.79 3.82 -8.55
N PRO A 24 -6.73 4.40 -7.33
CA PRO A 24 -7.44 5.64 -6.99
C PRO A 24 -7.04 6.85 -7.83
N LEU A 25 -7.98 7.80 -7.97
CA LEU A 25 -7.78 9.10 -8.62
C LEU A 25 -7.09 10.13 -7.72
N ALA A 26 -7.04 9.86 -6.41
CA ALA A 26 -6.46 10.75 -5.41
C ALA A 26 -5.65 10.00 -4.35
N GLY A 27 -4.68 10.70 -3.79
CA GLY A 27 -3.82 10.23 -2.72
C GLY A 27 -2.58 9.44 -3.20
N PRO A 28 -1.63 9.19 -2.31
CA PRO A 28 -0.38 8.51 -2.61
C PRO A 28 -0.59 7.00 -2.83
N VAL A 29 0.41 6.33 -3.38
CA VAL A 29 0.61 4.90 -3.21
C VAL A 29 1.40 4.66 -1.93
N VAL A 30 1.01 3.64 -1.18
CA VAL A 30 1.62 3.26 0.10
C VAL A 30 2.01 1.80 0.03
N SER A 31 3.28 1.49 0.27
CA SER A 31 3.79 0.13 0.35
C SER A 31 4.23 -0.19 1.76
N CYS A 32 4.23 -1.46 2.09
CA CYS A 32 4.78 -1.97 3.34
C CYS A 32 5.73 -3.13 3.04
N GLY A 33 6.84 -3.20 3.78
CA GLY A 33 7.67 -4.40 3.89
C GLY A 33 7.48 -5.02 5.27
N CYS A 34 7.34 -6.35 5.33
CA CYS A 34 7.20 -7.12 6.55
C CYS A 34 8.19 -8.26 6.60
N LEU A 35 8.93 -8.34 7.71
CA LEU A 35 9.86 -9.42 8.06
C LEU A 35 9.39 -10.07 9.35
N PHE A 36 9.31 -11.41 9.37
CA PHE A 36 9.08 -12.18 10.59
C PHE A 36 10.39 -12.86 11.02
N TYR A 37 10.84 -12.60 12.24
CA TYR A 37 12.01 -13.22 12.82
C TYR A 37 11.73 -14.61 13.42
N SER A 38 10.44 -14.88 13.75
CA SER A 38 10.00 -16.18 14.25
C SER A 38 8.60 -16.48 13.70
N TYR A 39 8.48 -17.59 12.98
CA TYR A 39 7.21 -18.05 12.40
C TYR A 39 6.32 -18.78 13.41
N GLU A 40 6.91 -19.29 14.50
CA GLU A 40 6.24 -20.13 15.50
C GLU A 40 5.55 -19.30 16.61
N LYS A 41 5.94 -18.04 16.76
CA LYS A 41 5.41 -17.14 17.80
C LYS A 41 4.14 -16.40 17.42
N LEU A 42 3.54 -16.75 16.29
CA LEU A 42 2.23 -16.22 15.93
C LEU A 42 1.14 -17.01 16.68
N PRO A 43 0.12 -16.33 17.23
CA PRO A 43 -1.03 -17.01 17.81
C PRO A 43 -1.76 -17.85 16.73
N ASP A 44 -2.09 -19.11 17.05
CA ASP A 44 -2.67 -20.08 16.12
C ASP A 44 -4.06 -19.69 15.60
N ASP A 45 -4.79 -18.87 16.33
CA ASP A 45 -6.14 -18.39 15.99
C ASP A 45 -6.16 -17.24 15.00
N ILE A 46 -4.99 -16.75 14.57
CA ILE A 46 -4.91 -15.59 13.69
C ILE A 46 -4.93 -16.00 12.24
N LYS A 47 -6.05 -15.68 11.60
CA LYS A 47 -6.23 -15.79 10.14
C LYS A 47 -5.76 -14.50 9.47
N ILE A 48 -4.53 -14.47 9.00
CA ILE A 48 -4.00 -13.41 8.14
C ILE A 48 -4.22 -13.86 6.70
N THR A 49 -4.97 -13.09 5.93
CA THR A 49 -5.25 -13.35 4.51
C THR A 49 -5.33 -12.02 3.78
N ASP A 50 -5.61 -12.05 2.48
CA ASP A 50 -5.89 -10.88 1.64
C ASP A 50 -6.67 -9.79 2.40
N SER A 51 -6.10 -8.59 2.46
CA SER A 51 -6.64 -7.46 3.22
C SER A 51 -8.08 -7.06 2.82
N LYS A 52 -8.49 -7.40 1.59
CA LYS A 52 -9.84 -7.12 1.08
C LYS A 52 -10.90 -8.06 1.66
N LYS A 53 -10.49 -9.23 2.19
CA LYS A 53 -11.40 -10.17 2.88
C LYS A 53 -11.70 -9.78 4.32
N HIS A 54 -10.95 -8.84 4.89
CA HIS A 54 -11.14 -8.34 6.24
C HIS A 54 -11.98 -7.06 6.25
N THR A 55 -12.91 -6.95 7.19
CA THR A 55 -13.59 -5.68 7.48
C THR A 55 -12.59 -4.65 8.02
N PRO A 56 -12.90 -3.34 7.95
CA PRO A 56 -12.03 -2.32 8.55
C PRO A 56 -11.71 -2.57 10.03
N LYS A 57 -12.68 -3.07 10.82
CA LYS A 57 -12.51 -3.41 12.24
C LYS A 57 -11.54 -4.57 12.42
N GLN A 58 -11.64 -5.62 11.58
CA GLN A 58 -10.70 -6.75 11.62
C GLN A 58 -9.29 -6.34 11.23
N ARG A 59 -9.13 -5.55 10.15
CA ARG A 59 -7.82 -4.99 9.76
C ARG A 59 -7.19 -4.17 10.88
N GLN A 60 -7.99 -3.36 11.58
CA GLN A 60 -7.53 -2.57 12.73
C GLN A 60 -7.06 -3.46 13.87
N LYS A 61 -7.78 -4.57 14.18
CA LYS A 61 -7.39 -5.55 15.21
C LYS A 61 -6.06 -6.22 14.84
N LEU A 62 -5.91 -6.68 13.60
CA LEU A 62 -4.66 -7.28 13.09
C LEU A 62 -3.50 -6.28 13.13
N PHE A 63 -3.73 -5.04 12.74
CA PHE A 63 -2.70 -4.01 12.81
C PHE A 63 -2.19 -3.76 14.24
N LEU A 64 -3.08 -3.75 15.24
CA LEU A 64 -2.68 -3.62 16.66
C LEU A 64 -1.86 -4.81 17.12
N LEU A 65 -2.20 -6.02 16.66
CA LEU A 65 -1.39 -7.20 16.91
C LEU A 65 0.01 -7.08 16.29
N PHE A 66 0.10 -6.68 14.99
CA PHE A 66 1.40 -6.49 14.33
C PHE A 66 2.27 -5.48 15.05
N LYS A 67 1.69 -4.39 15.57
CA LYS A 67 2.41 -3.43 16.42
C LYS A 67 2.94 -4.07 17.71
N LYS A 68 2.17 -4.98 18.34
CA LYS A 68 2.64 -5.73 19.50
C LYS A 68 3.78 -6.66 19.13
N LEU A 69 3.64 -7.45 18.07
CA LEU A 69 4.69 -8.36 17.58
C LEU A 69 5.99 -7.61 17.22
N GLN A 70 5.87 -6.39 16.67
CA GLN A 70 7.05 -5.56 16.41
C GLN A 70 7.71 -5.08 17.70
N LYS A 71 6.93 -4.67 18.71
CA LYS A 71 7.46 -4.31 20.03
C LYS A 71 8.17 -5.49 20.69
N ASP A 72 7.62 -6.70 20.54
CA ASP A 72 8.14 -7.94 21.08
C ASP A 72 9.30 -8.52 20.22
N LYS A 73 9.74 -7.81 19.17
CA LYS A 73 10.81 -8.22 18.24
C LYS A 73 10.56 -9.56 17.54
N ILE A 74 9.30 -9.92 17.33
CA ILE A 74 8.88 -11.13 16.60
C ILE A 74 8.78 -10.83 15.11
N MET A 75 8.41 -9.60 14.76
CA MET A 75 8.39 -9.10 13.40
C MET A 75 8.93 -7.67 13.32
N GLU A 76 9.25 -7.26 12.12
CA GLU A 76 9.56 -5.87 11.77
C GLU A 76 8.76 -5.48 10.54
N PHE A 77 8.25 -4.24 10.49
CA PHE A 77 7.62 -3.71 9.29
C PHE A 77 7.92 -2.23 9.11
N HIS A 78 8.03 -1.83 7.85
CA HIS A 78 8.25 -0.44 7.46
C HIS A 78 7.38 -0.04 6.29
N LEU A 79 6.97 1.23 6.30
CA LEU A 79 6.14 1.84 5.27
C LEU A 79 7.00 2.71 4.34
N GLY A 80 6.69 2.64 3.06
CA GLY A 80 7.18 3.57 2.06
C GLY A 80 6.01 4.23 1.32
N PHE A 81 6.24 5.44 0.85
CA PHE A 81 5.22 6.27 0.19
C PHE A 81 5.78 6.83 -1.12
N ALA A 82 4.92 6.93 -2.13
CA ALA A 82 5.16 7.81 -3.26
C ALA A 82 3.98 8.76 -3.42
N SER A 83 4.31 10.04 -3.53
CA SER A 83 3.34 11.14 -3.59
C SER A 83 2.58 11.17 -4.92
N VAL A 84 1.53 11.98 -4.97
CA VAL A 84 0.77 12.24 -6.21
C VAL A 84 1.68 12.83 -7.28
N GLN A 85 2.58 13.75 -6.90
CA GLN A 85 3.53 14.37 -7.82
C GLN A 85 4.51 13.35 -8.42
N GLU A 86 4.97 12.38 -7.62
CA GLU A 86 5.83 11.29 -8.09
C GLU A 86 5.07 10.32 -8.99
N ILE A 87 3.79 10.02 -8.68
CA ILE A 87 2.92 9.21 -9.55
C ILE A 87 2.73 9.89 -10.91
N ASP A 88 2.44 11.19 -10.92
CA ASP A 88 2.26 11.96 -12.15
C ASP A 88 3.56 12.09 -12.95
N LYS A 89 4.72 12.14 -12.28
CA LYS A 89 6.03 12.26 -12.91
C LYS A 89 6.55 10.94 -13.47
N PHE A 90 6.45 9.84 -12.71
CA PHE A 90 7.11 8.58 -13.04
C PHE A 90 6.17 7.48 -13.54
N ASN A 91 4.87 7.68 -13.57
CA ASN A 91 3.77 6.73 -13.66
C ASN A 91 3.56 5.89 -12.39
N ILE A 92 2.43 5.17 -12.36
CA ILE A 92 2.02 4.43 -11.14
C ILE A 92 2.90 3.20 -10.86
N LEU A 93 3.45 2.55 -11.89
CA LEU A 93 4.31 1.38 -11.69
C LEU A 93 5.64 1.80 -11.04
N GLU A 94 6.29 2.80 -11.59
CA GLU A 94 7.57 3.28 -11.06
C GLU A 94 7.41 3.95 -9.69
N ALA A 95 6.30 4.67 -9.46
CA ALA A 95 5.96 5.20 -8.14
C ALA A 95 5.71 4.08 -7.11
N THR A 96 5.08 2.96 -7.51
CA THR A 96 4.91 1.78 -6.66
C THR A 96 6.27 1.19 -6.29
N LYS A 97 7.14 0.94 -7.27
CA LYS A 97 8.50 0.45 -7.03
C LYS A 97 9.29 1.39 -6.09
N LEU A 98 9.18 2.70 -6.30
CA LEU A 98 9.82 3.70 -5.45
C LEU A 98 9.31 3.61 -4.00
N SER A 99 8.00 3.47 -3.80
CA SER A 99 7.43 3.32 -2.46
C SER A 99 7.90 2.03 -1.77
N MET A 100 8.00 0.92 -2.51
CA MET A 100 8.54 -0.35 -1.98
C MET A 100 10.02 -0.23 -1.61
N LYS A 101 10.85 0.37 -2.47
CA LYS A 101 12.26 0.63 -2.17
C LYS A 101 12.43 1.49 -0.91
N ARG A 102 11.63 2.54 -0.74
CA ARG A 102 11.60 3.37 0.46
C ARG A 102 11.18 2.62 1.73
N ALA A 103 10.35 1.59 1.62
CA ALA A 103 10.06 0.70 2.74
C ALA A 103 11.27 -0.16 3.08
N LEU A 104 11.91 -0.75 2.07
CA LEU A 104 13.10 -1.58 2.21
C LEU A 104 14.30 -0.83 2.80
N ASP A 105 14.53 0.42 2.41
CA ASP A 105 15.65 1.24 2.89
C ASP A 105 15.62 1.50 4.41
N LYS A 106 14.49 1.22 5.09
CA LYS A 106 14.34 1.39 6.53
C LYS A 106 14.74 0.16 7.35
N PHE A 107 14.87 -1.01 6.71
CA PHE A 107 15.39 -2.19 7.40
C PHE A 107 16.89 -2.05 7.60
N GLN A 108 17.33 -2.24 8.84
CA GLN A 108 18.75 -2.24 9.17
C GLN A 108 19.36 -3.62 8.89
N ASN A 109 20.66 -3.66 8.54
CA ASN A 109 21.41 -4.90 8.29
C ASN A 109 20.77 -5.81 7.23
N PHE A 110 20.61 -5.27 6.03
CA PHE A 110 19.89 -5.89 4.93
C PHE A 110 20.67 -7.07 4.31
N ASN A 111 20.54 -8.25 4.91
CA ASN A 111 20.95 -9.52 4.27
C ASN A 111 19.71 -10.42 4.09
N SER A 112 18.67 -9.86 3.50
CA SER A 112 17.36 -10.50 3.35
C SER A 112 17.00 -10.67 1.90
N SER A 113 16.35 -11.78 1.58
CA SER A 113 15.62 -11.96 0.33
C SER A 113 14.32 -11.17 0.34
N ILE A 114 13.79 -10.83 -0.82
CA ILE A 114 12.48 -10.17 -0.92
C ILE A 114 11.50 -10.99 -1.76
N ILE A 115 10.23 -10.96 -1.34
CA ILE A 115 9.09 -11.45 -2.10
C ILE A 115 8.10 -10.31 -2.29
N VAL A 116 7.63 -10.12 -3.52
CA VAL A 116 6.82 -8.96 -3.92
C VAL A 116 5.47 -9.42 -4.43
N ASP A 117 4.36 -8.81 -3.95
CA ASP A 117 3.06 -9.00 -4.60
C ASP A 117 3.06 -8.31 -5.97
N GLY A 118 2.77 -9.06 -7.02
CA GLY A 118 2.72 -8.55 -8.38
C GLY A 118 3.53 -9.37 -9.38
N ASN A 119 3.70 -8.80 -10.57
CA ASN A 119 4.40 -9.42 -11.71
C ASN A 119 5.58 -8.56 -12.21
N PHE A 120 6.19 -7.77 -11.33
CA PHE A 120 7.29 -6.87 -11.67
C PHE A 120 8.46 -7.04 -10.70
N SER A 121 9.67 -6.74 -11.18
CA SER A 121 10.87 -6.72 -10.36
C SER A 121 11.20 -5.31 -9.87
N LEU A 122 11.70 -5.23 -8.63
CA LEU A 122 12.24 -3.99 -8.05
C LEU A 122 13.68 -3.73 -8.47
N ASN A 123 14.44 -4.79 -8.81
CA ASN A 123 15.88 -4.72 -9.04
C ASN A 123 16.59 -3.98 -7.89
N TYR A 124 16.37 -4.48 -6.65
CA TYR A 124 16.86 -3.82 -5.45
C TYR A 124 18.16 -4.43 -4.95
N LYS A 125 19.25 -3.66 -5.00
CA LYS A 125 20.57 -3.98 -4.39
C LYS A 125 21.13 -5.40 -4.71
N ASN A 126 20.83 -5.96 -5.88
CA ASN A 126 21.28 -7.30 -6.30
C ASN A 126 21.03 -8.45 -5.31
N ILE A 127 19.95 -8.36 -4.55
CA ILE A 127 19.49 -9.42 -3.64
C ILE A 127 18.55 -10.38 -4.35
N TYR A 128 18.35 -11.56 -3.74
CA TYR A 128 17.35 -12.49 -4.26
C TYR A 128 15.94 -11.87 -4.18
N GLU A 129 15.26 -11.86 -5.31
CA GLU A 129 13.91 -11.31 -5.46
C GLU A 129 12.99 -12.29 -6.17
N LYS A 130 11.78 -12.48 -5.63
CA LYS A 130 10.73 -13.30 -6.25
C LYS A 130 9.42 -12.55 -6.29
N SER A 131 8.86 -12.35 -7.48
CA SER A 131 7.53 -11.77 -7.67
C SER A 131 6.47 -12.86 -7.63
N LEU A 132 5.34 -12.58 -6.95
CA LEU A 132 4.24 -13.51 -6.74
C LEU A 132 2.92 -12.85 -7.11
N VAL A 133 2.25 -13.34 -8.14
CA VAL A 133 0.90 -12.85 -8.49
C VAL A 133 -0.11 -13.31 -7.46
N GLY A 134 -0.74 -12.36 -6.76
CA GLY A 134 -1.65 -12.66 -5.66
C GLY A 134 -0.92 -13.21 -4.43
N GLY A 135 0.29 -12.72 -4.18
CA GLY A 135 1.15 -13.11 -3.08
C GLY A 135 0.51 -12.94 -1.72
N ASP A 136 -0.39 -11.98 -1.56
CA ASP A 136 -1.21 -11.75 -0.35
C ASP A 136 -2.11 -12.95 0.03
N LYS A 137 -2.35 -13.88 -0.89
CA LYS A 137 -3.09 -15.14 -0.65
C LYS A 137 -2.17 -16.33 -0.39
N LEU A 138 -0.89 -16.19 -0.65
CA LEU A 138 0.09 -17.27 -0.64
C LEU A 138 1.09 -17.12 0.53
N SER A 139 1.59 -15.92 0.75
CA SER A 139 2.64 -15.58 1.71
C SER A 139 2.07 -14.77 2.88
N LEU A 140 2.42 -15.13 4.09
CA LEU A 140 1.95 -14.49 5.30
C LEU A 140 2.62 -13.13 5.53
N SER A 141 3.88 -12.97 5.12
CA SER A 141 4.58 -11.68 5.19
C SER A 141 4.00 -10.66 4.19
N ILE A 142 3.65 -11.09 2.98
CA ILE A 142 2.95 -10.24 2.00
C ILE A 142 1.55 -9.87 2.50
N ALA A 143 0.79 -10.84 3.04
CA ALA A 143 -0.55 -10.58 3.58
C ALA A 143 -0.53 -9.58 4.76
N ALA A 144 0.45 -9.68 5.66
CA ALA A 144 0.65 -8.71 6.73
C ALA A 144 1.00 -7.32 6.18
N ALA A 145 1.89 -7.25 5.19
CA ALA A 145 2.25 -6.01 4.51
C ALA A 145 1.02 -5.33 3.88
N SER A 146 0.17 -6.10 3.19
CA SER A 146 -1.09 -5.66 2.61
C SER A 146 -2.01 -4.99 3.63
N ILE A 147 -2.23 -5.67 4.77
CA ILE A 147 -3.09 -5.16 5.84
C ILE A 147 -2.53 -3.86 6.44
N ILE A 148 -1.22 -3.82 6.71
CA ILE A 148 -0.56 -2.65 7.30
C ILE A 148 -0.62 -1.46 6.35
N ALA A 149 -0.26 -1.65 5.08
CA ALA A 149 -0.34 -0.62 4.05
C ALA A 149 -1.78 -0.08 3.92
N LYS A 150 -2.79 -0.99 3.89
CA LYS A 150 -4.20 -0.63 3.79
C LYS A 150 -4.68 0.21 4.97
N VAL A 151 -4.36 -0.18 6.21
CA VAL A 151 -4.75 0.57 7.40
C VAL A 151 -4.15 1.97 7.40
N HIS A 152 -2.88 2.09 7.03
CA HIS A 152 -2.21 3.40 6.98
C HIS A 152 -2.77 4.30 5.89
N ARG A 153 -3.01 3.76 4.68
CA ARG A 153 -3.56 4.56 3.59
C ARG A 153 -5.00 4.99 3.88
N ASP A 154 -5.84 4.13 4.45
CA ASP A 154 -7.22 4.49 4.80
C ASP A 154 -7.26 5.61 5.85
N ARG A 155 -6.35 5.59 6.84
CA ARG A 155 -6.20 6.70 7.80
C ARG A 155 -5.77 8.00 7.13
N LEU A 156 -4.79 7.94 6.22
CA LEU A 156 -4.33 9.12 5.49
C LEU A 156 -5.45 9.71 4.64
N MET A 157 -6.21 8.89 3.92
CA MET A 157 -7.36 9.34 3.13
C MET A 157 -8.47 9.94 4.02
N SER A 158 -8.64 9.45 5.24
CA SER A 158 -9.56 10.03 6.22
C SER A 158 -9.10 11.42 6.70
N ILE A 159 -7.80 11.61 6.88
CA ILE A 159 -7.21 12.92 7.21
C ILE A 159 -7.39 13.91 6.06
N TYR A 160 -7.17 13.46 4.82
CA TYR A 160 -7.43 14.33 3.65
C TYR A 160 -8.91 14.68 3.51
N ASP A 161 -9.81 13.72 3.80
CA ASP A 161 -11.26 13.94 3.77
C ASP A 161 -11.70 15.04 4.73
N SER A 162 -11.09 15.17 5.92
CA SER A 162 -11.44 16.22 6.87
C SER A 162 -11.20 17.64 6.34
N LYS A 163 -10.28 17.80 5.37
CA LYS A 163 -10.01 19.08 4.68
C LYS A 163 -10.79 19.22 3.37
N PHE A 164 -11.12 18.11 2.71
CA PHE A 164 -11.72 18.07 1.38
C PHE A 164 -12.97 17.18 1.35
N VAL A 165 -13.90 17.40 2.28
CA VAL A 165 -15.10 16.58 2.53
C VAL A 165 -15.94 16.33 1.29
N ILE A 166 -15.97 17.29 0.35
CA ILE A 166 -16.78 17.22 -0.88
C ILE A 166 -16.43 16.01 -1.77
N TYR A 167 -15.21 15.48 -1.71
CA TYR A 167 -14.78 14.34 -2.52
C TYR A 167 -15.09 12.98 -1.87
N GLY A 168 -15.44 12.93 -0.58
CA GLY A 168 -15.83 11.72 0.14
C GLY A 168 -14.73 10.68 0.29
N TRP A 169 -13.47 11.10 0.42
CA TRP A 169 -12.29 10.21 0.43
C TRP A 169 -12.25 9.24 1.60
N LYS A 170 -12.88 9.58 2.71
CA LYS A 170 -13.07 8.67 3.85
C LYS A 170 -13.85 7.41 3.47
N LYS A 171 -14.83 7.53 2.55
CA LYS A 171 -15.65 6.40 2.08
C LYS A 171 -15.04 5.72 0.87
N ASN A 172 -14.62 6.50 -0.12
CA ASN A 172 -14.19 5.98 -1.41
C ASN A 172 -12.66 5.77 -1.51
N SER A 173 -11.88 6.11 -0.48
CA SER A 173 -10.41 5.98 -0.46
C SER A 173 -9.71 6.57 -1.69
N GLY A 174 -10.32 7.59 -2.30
CA GLY A 174 -9.81 8.25 -3.51
C GLY A 174 -10.19 7.56 -4.83
N TYR A 175 -10.94 6.45 -4.81
CA TYR A 175 -11.41 5.80 -6.03
C TYR A 175 -12.46 6.64 -6.77
N GLY A 176 -12.53 6.48 -8.10
CA GLY A 176 -13.42 7.20 -8.99
C GLY A 176 -14.88 6.73 -8.92
N THR A 177 -15.49 6.81 -7.74
CA THR A 177 -16.93 6.58 -7.57
C THR A 177 -17.72 7.69 -8.26
N LYS A 178 -18.98 7.45 -8.60
CA LYS A 178 -19.87 8.48 -9.19
C LYS A 178 -19.86 9.77 -8.37
N GLN A 179 -19.91 9.66 -7.03
CA GLN A 179 -19.83 10.82 -6.14
C GLN A 179 -18.52 11.58 -6.29
N HIS A 180 -17.39 10.89 -6.30
CA HIS A 180 -16.08 11.52 -6.43
C HIS A 180 -15.90 12.21 -7.79
N ILE A 181 -16.28 11.52 -8.88
CA ILE A 181 -16.22 12.07 -10.23
C ILE A 181 -17.13 13.30 -10.36
N ASN A 182 -18.37 13.26 -9.86
CA ASN A 182 -19.28 14.41 -9.86
C ASN A 182 -18.72 15.58 -9.05
N ALA A 183 -18.06 15.31 -7.91
CA ALA A 183 -17.40 16.35 -7.13
C ALA A 183 -16.26 17.00 -7.89
N ILE A 184 -15.46 16.23 -8.64
CA ILE A 184 -14.40 16.75 -9.52
C ILE A 184 -14.99 17.66 -10.61
N TYR A 185 -16.07 17.22 -11.29
CA TYR A 185 -16.71 18.04 -12.32
C TYR A 185 -17.25 19.37 -11.78
N LYS A 186 -17.84 19.35 -10.58
CA LYS A 186 -18.48 20.53 -9.99
C LYS A 186 -17.49 21.48 -9.35
N ASN A 187 -16.46 20.97 -8.67
CA ASN A 187 -15.59 21.76 -7.79
C ASN A 187 -14.13 21.83 -8.28
N GLY A 188 -13.77 21.07 -9.31
CA GLY A 188 -12.39 20.97 -9.77
C GLY A 188 -11.57 19.90 -9.05
N ILE A 189 -10.24 20.01 -9.13
CA ILE A 189 -9.28 19.08 -8.51
C ILE A 189 -8.46 19.80 -7.44
N THR A 190 -7.89 19.02 -6.52
CA THR A 190 -6.88 19.48 -5.55
C THR A 190 -5.51 18.98 -5.97
N LEU A 191 -4.46 19.39 -5.25
CA LEU A 191 -3.11 18.84 -5.44
C LEU A 191 -2.97 17.36 -5.00
N HIS A 192 -4.00 16.79 -4.37
CA HIS A 192 -4.05 15.37 -4.04
C HIS A 192 -4.65 14.50 -5.17
N HIS A 193 -5.15 15.09 -6.27
CA HIS A 193 -5.64 14.37 -7.43
C HIS A 193 -4.51 14.09 -8.42
N ARG A 194 -4.55 12.90 -9.03
CA ARG A 194 -3.57 12.44 -10.01
C ARG A 194 -3.94 12.93 -11.40
N LYS A 195 -3.21 13.90 -11.90
CA LYS A 195 -3.51 14.58 -13.19
C LYS A 195 -3.33 13.66 -14.41
N THR A 196 -2.53 12.63 -14.27
CA THR A 196 -2.27 11.67 -15.36
C THR A 196 -3.30 10.54 -15.45
N PHE A 197 -4.24 10.43 -14.48
CA PHE A 197 -5.26 9.37 -14.44
C PHE A 197 -6.55 9.83 -15.12
N GLU A 198 -7.17 8.90 -15.88
CA GLU A 198 -8.53 9.13 -16.39
C GLU A 198 -9.58 9.03 -15.26
N PRO A 199 -10.63 9.87 -15.26
CA PRO A 199 -10.98 10.86 -16.30
C PRO A 199 -10.31 12.24 -16.12
N ILE A 200 -9.49 12.47 -15.09
CA ILE A 200 -8.90 13.77 -14.78
C ILE A 200 -8.03 14.27 -15.93
N LYS A 201 -7.24 13.39 -16.53
CA LYS A 201 -6.37 13.70 -17.67
C LYS A 201 -7.15 14.26 -18.86
N SER A 202 -8.27 13.64 -19.21
CA SER A 202 -9.14 14.09 -20.31
C SER A 202 -9.86 15.38 -19.98
N LEU A 203 -10.28 15.56 -18.73
CA LEU A 203 -10.92 16.79 -18.27
C LEU A 203 -9.96 17.98 -18.32
N SER A 204 -8.71 17.80 -17.93
CA SER A 204 -7.68 18.86 -17.95
C SER A 204 -7.37 19.36 -19.37
N LYS A 205 -7.61 18.54 -20.39
CA LYS A 205 -7.42 18.92 -21.80
C LYS A 205 -8.61 19.67 -22.39
N LYS A 206 -9.84 19.42 -21.90
CA LYS A 206 -11.09 19.97 -22.45
C LYS A 206 -11.54 21.27 -21.79
N THR A 207 -11.15 21.50 -20.56
CA THR A 207 -11.55 22.67 -19.77
C THR A 207 -10.40 23.02 -18.83
N SER A 208 -10.16 24.32 -18.59
CA SER A 208 -9.27 24.75 -17.52
C SER A 208 -9.84 24.27 -16.18
N ILE A 209 -9.44 23.07 -15.74
CA ILE A 209 -9.90 22.53 -14.45
C ILE A 209 -9.47 23.50 -13.38
N LYS A 210 -10.43 24.08 -12.66
CA LYS A 210 -10.15 24.93 -11.50
C LYS A 210 -9.40 24.14 -10.44
N LEU A 211 -8.32 24.70 -9.95
CA LEU A 211 -7.65 24.16 -8.75
C LEU A 211 -8.51 24.58 -7.55
N TYR A 212 -9.01 23.60 -6.81
CA TYR A 212 -9.70 23.87 -5.57
C TYR A 212 -8.64 24.23 -4.49
N MET A 213 -8.50 25.51 -4.23
CA MET A 213 -7.65 26.04 -3.15
C MET A 213 -8.53 26.30 -1.95
N GLN A 214 -8.27 25.65 -0.84
CA GLN A 214 -8.68 26.04 0.51
C GLN A 214 -7.49 26.59 1.24
#